data_c43b5d5b2d94cc338329a02ccc9aa8d1
#
_entry.id   c43b5d5b2d94cc338329a02ccc9aa8d1
#
_cell.length_a   1.000
_cell.length_b   1.000
_cell.length_c   1.000
_cell.angle_alpha   90.00
_cell.angle_beta   90.00
_cell.angle_gamma   90.00
#
_symmetry.space_group_name_H-M   'P 1'
#
loop_
_entity.id
_entity.type
_entity.pdbx_description
1 polymer ?
#
loop_
_entity_poly.entity_id
_entity_poly.type
_entity_poly.pdbx_seq_one_letter_code
_entity_poly.pdbx_strand_id
1 'polypeptide(L)'
;LARTIAKDHDEKRAQILKSAAKVFAESGYDRASMTQLARECGISKANIYHYYDSKDAVLYGLLDTYLCELRDRVCGVDLAGLGAEDRLRRIVSEIMLAYQGADHEHQVQLGAMGALPEEQQKHLRGYQREMVQFMSDALKDVAPEIFNGDAAKLRGATMSVFGMLNWYYMWNSGAGSKAREDYAGLVADLTLSGVKGL
;
A
#
# COMPACT_ATOMS: atom_id res chain seq x y z
N LEU A 1 3.68 -7.29 -34.05
CA LEU A 1 5.01 -7.63 -33.51
C LEU A 1 5.49 -6.64 -32.44
N ALA A 2 5.60 -5.32 -32.71
CA ALA A 2 6.09 -4.35 -31.70
C ALA A 2 5.19 -4.28 -30.45
N ARG A 3 3.87 -4.29 -30.57
CA ARG A 3 2.91 -4.28 -29.43
C ARG A 3 2.95 -5.56 -28.60
N THR A 4 3.27 -6.70 -29.21
CA THR A 4 3.41 -8.00 -28.51
C THR A 4 4.72 -8.03 -27.72
N ILE A 5 5.81 -7.49 -28.26
CA ILE A 5 7.12 -7.41 -27.58
C ILE A 5 7.04 -6.46 -26.37
N ALA A 6 6.37 -5.30 -26.51
CA ALA A 6 6.16 -4.38 -25.39
C ALA A 6 5.34 -5.02 -24.26
N LYS A 7 4.26 -5.73 -24.57
CA LYS A 7 3.43 -6.42 -23.60
C LYS A 7 4.21 -7.51 -22.86
N ASP A 8 4.98 -8.33 -23.56
CA ASP A 8 5.83 -9.36 -22.98
C ASP A 8 6.91 -8.76 -22.04
N HIS A 9 7.47 -7.61 -22.43
CA HIS A 9 8.42 -6.87 -21.59
C HIS A 9 7.79 -6.37 -20.29
N ASP A 10 6.57 -5.80 -20.35
CA ASP A 10 5.86 -5.30 -19.17
C ASP A 10 5.41 -6.44 -18.25
N GLU A 11 4.93 -7.54 -18.80
CA GLU A 11 4.59 -8.76 -18.04
C GLU A 11 5.83 -9.31 -17.30
N LYS A 12 6.99 -9.29 -17.96
CA LYS A 12 8.24 -9.75 -17.36
C LYS A 12 8.71 -8.82 -16.23
N ARG A 13 8.59 -7.50 -16.42
CA ARG A 13 8.86 -6.54 -15.35
C ARG A 13 7.97 -6.78 -14.13
N ALA A 14 6.67 -6.93 -14.33
CA ALA A 14 5.73 -7.21 -13.25
C ALA A 14 6.07 -8.52 -12.51
N GLN A 15 6.44 -9.58 -13.24
CA GLN A 15 6.88 -10.84 -12.65
C GLN A 15 8.14 -10.66 -11.77
N ILE A 16 9.13 -9.88 -12.23
CA ILE A 16 10.35 -9.60 -11.47
C ILE A 16 9.99 -8.84 -10.18
N LEU A 17 9.13 -7.82 -10.24
CA LEU A 17 8.71 -7.06 -9.07
C LEU A 17 7.97 -7.92 -8.05
N LYS A 18 7.06 -8.79 -8.51
CA LYS A 18 6.34 -9.72 -7.63
C LYS A 18 7.28 -10.71 -6.92
N SER A 19 8.26 -11.25 -7.64
CA SER A 19 9.29 -12.10 -7.04
C SER A 19 10.18 -11.33 -6.07
N ALA A 20 10.49 -10.06 -6.39
CA ALA A 20 11.29 -9.20 -5.53
C ALA A 20 10.56 -8.89 -4.21
N ALA A 21 9.24 -8.64 -4.24
CA ALA A 21 8.44 -8.44 -3.04
C ALA A 21 8.60 -9.62 -2.07
N LYS A 22 8.45 -10.85 -2.57
CA LYS A 22 8.65 -12.07 -1.78
C LYS A 22 10.06 -12.17 -1.21
N VAL A 23 11.09 -12.05 -2.06
CA VAL A 23 12.49 -12.18 -1.64
C VAL A 23 12.87 -11.12 -0.61
N PHE A 24 12.45 -9.87 -0.81
CA PHE A 24 12.75 -8.77 0.11
C PHE A 24 11.99 -8.90 1.44
N ALA A 25 10.74 -9.36 1.41
CA ALA A 25 9.96 -9.60 2.62
C ALA A 25 10.54 -10.76 3.45
N GLU A 26 10.84 -11.90 2.82
CA GLU A 26 11.31 -13.10 3.52
C GLU A 26 12.76 -12.99 4.02
N SER A 27 13.65 -12.42 3.21
CA SER A 27 15.09 -12.36 3.51
C SER A 27 15.51 -11.06 4.21
N GLY A 28 14.67 -10.03 4.15
CA GLY A 28 15.05 -8.65 4.44
C GLY A 28 15.83 -8.03 3.26
N TYR A 29 15.55 -6.75 2.97
CA TYR A 29 16.15 -6.05 1.84
C TYR A 29 17.67 -6.08 1.84
N ASP A 30 18.32 -5.81 2.99
CA ASP A 30 19.78 -5.71 3.06
C ASP A 30 20.47 -7.04 2.69
N ARG A 31 19.94 -8.16 3.15
CA ARG A 31 20.49 -9.50 2.93
C ARG A 31 20.12 -10.08 1.56
N ALA A 32 19.05 -9.57 0.95
CA ALA A 32 18.61 -10.02 -0.36
C ALA A 32 19.63 -9.68 -1.46
N SER A 33 19.75 -10.54 -2.46
CA SER A 33 20.67 -10.38 -3.58
C SER A 33 19.98 -10.55 -4.93
N MET A 34 20.57 -9.93 -5.97
CA MET A 34 20.11 -10.10 -7.35
C MET A 34 20.20 -11.58 -7.82
N THR A 35 21.07 -12.37 -7.20
CA THR A 35 21.18 -13.82 -7.48
C THR A 35 19.99 -14.58 -6.88
N GLN A 36 19.57 -14.26 -5.66
CA GLN A 36 18.35 -14.83 -5.06
C GLN A 36 17.11 -14.46 -5.88
N LEU A 37 17.02 -13.18 -6.28
CA LEU A 37 15.93 -12.72 -7.12
C LEU A 37 15.87 -13.45 -8.46
N ALA A 38 17.01 -13.64 -9.13
CA ALA A 38 17.09 -14.39 -10.38
C ALA A 38 16.58 -15.83 -10.23
N ARG A 39 16.98 -16.49 -9.14
CA ARG A 39 16.51 -17.84 -8.82
C ARG A 39 15.01 -17.88 -8.57
N GLU A 40 14.46 -16.92 -7.81
CA GLU A 40 13.02 -16.85 -7.55
C GLU A 40 12.21 -16.59 -8.83
N CYS A 41 12.74 -15.75 -9.73
CA CYS A 41 12.13 -15.47 -11.03
C CYS A 41 12.27 -16.62 -12.04
N GLY A 42 13.12 -17.61 -11.80
CA GLY A 42 13.45 -18.67 -12.76
C GLY A 42 14.19 -18.17 -14.02
N ILE A 43 14.97 -17.07 -13.90
CA ILE A 43 15.72 -16.46 -15.01
C ILE A 43 17.18 -16.24 -14.62
N SER A 44 18.05 -15.94 -15.60
CA SER A 44 19.44 -15.62 -15.31
C SER A 44 19.60 -14.25 -14.66
N LYS A 45 20.65 -14.07 -13.85
CA LYS A 45 21.01 -12.79 -13.26
C LYS A 45 21.24 -11.71 -14.35
N ALA A 46 21.86 -12.08 -15.46
CA ALA A 46 22.04 -11.17 -16.59
C ALA A 46 20.70 -10.68 -17.17
N ASN A 47 19.70 -11.57 -17.20
CA ASN A 47 18.37 -11.20 -17.67
C ASN A 47 17.67 -10.21 -16.72
N ILE A 48 17.84 -10.31 -15.38
CA ILE A 48 17.31 -9.28 -14.48
C ILE A 48 17.98 -7.93 -14.72
N TYR A 49 19.30 -7.89 -14.89
CA TYR A 49 20.02 -6.65 -15.17
C TYR A 49 19.63 -5.99 -16.51
N HIS A 50 18.98 -6.74 -17.40
CA HIS A 50 18.39 -6.15 -18.61
C HIS A 50 17.14 -5.29 -18.29
N TYR A 51 16.46 -5.54 -17.17
CA TYR A 51 15.26 -4.81 -16.73
C TYR A 51 15.54 -3.77 -15.64
N TYR A 52 16.51 -4.05 -14.76
CA TYR A 52 16.81 -3.23 -13.58
C TYR A 52 18.31 -3.21 -13.30
N ASP A 53 18.91 -2.03 -13.35
CA ASP A 53 20.36 -1.83 -13.22
C ASP A 53 20.93 -2.18 -11.84
N SER A 54 20.09 -2.20 -10.79
CA SER A 54 20.52 -2.44 -9.43
C SER A 54 19.39 -3.03 -8.56
N LYS A 55 19.75 -3.50 -7.35
CA LYS A 55 18.79 -3.92 -6.34
C LYS A 55 17.90 -2.74 -5.89
N ASP A 56 18.48 -1.56 -5.79
CA ASP A 56 17.75 -0.32 -5.44
C ASP A 56 16.75 0.07 -6.54
N ALA A 57 17.12 -0.11 -7.82
CA ALA A 57 16.20 0.10 -8.93
C ALA A 57 15.01 -0.87 -8.90
N VAL A 58 15.24 -2.14 -8.50
CA VAL A 58 14.16 -3.12 -8.29
C VAL A 58 13.27 -2.69 -7.11
N LEU A 59 13.86 -2.30 -5.98
CA LEU A 59 13.11 -1.84 -4.81
C LEU A 59 12.26 -0.62 -5.14
N TYR A 60 12.84 0.37 -5.80
CA TYR A 60 12.10 1.56 -6.22
C TYR A 60 10.95 1.22 -7.16
N GLY A 61 11.20 0.43 -8.22
CA GLY A 61 10.16 0.01 -9.16
C GLY A 61 9.03 -0.77 -8.49
N LEU A 62 9.37 -1.65 -7.53
CA LEU A 62 8.40 -2.38 -6.71
C LEU A 62 7.50 -1.44 -5.92
N LEU A 63 8.09 -0.52 -5.15
CA LEU A 63 7.35 0.38 -4.27
C LEU A 63 6.57 1.43 -5.06
N ASP A 64 7.13 1.92 -6.16
CA ASP A 64 6.47 2.88 -7.05
C ASP A 64 5.21 2.28 -7.68
N THR A 65 5.33 1.09 -8.28
CA THR A 65 4.18 0.37 -8.84
C THR A 65 3.12 0.10 -7.78
N TYR A 66 3.52 -0.49 -6.65
CA TYR A 66 2.59 -0.85 -5.58
C TYR A 66 1.86 0.36 -4.99
N LEU A 67 2.59 1.42 -4.63
CA LEU A 67 1.98 2.60 -3.99
C LEU A 67 1.14 3.42 -4.97
N CYS A 68 1.53 3.50 -6.23
CA CYS A 68 0.75 4.16 -7.28
C CYS A 68 -0.60 3.44 -7.47
N GLU A 69 -0.58 2.11 -7.67
CA GLU A 69 -1.80 1.31 -7.83
C GLU A 69 -2.69 1.36 -6.59
N LEU A 70 -2.11 1.30 -5.40
CA LEU A 70 -2.82 1.41 -4.14
C LEU A 70 -3.52 2.77 -4.01
N ARG A 71 -2.79 3.87 -4.27
CA ARG A 71 -3.33 5.22 -4.25
C ARG A 71 -4.46 5.38 -5.26
N ASP A 72 -4.26 4.94 -6.49
CA ASP A 72 -5.26 5.08 -7.55
C ASP A 72 -6.54 4.32 -7.20
N ARG A 73 -6.42 3.13 -6.65
CA ARG A 73 -7.53 2.32 -6.20
C ARG A 73 -8.28 2.94 -5.03
N VAL A 74 -7.55 3.38 -4.00
CA VAL A 74 -8.15 3.94 -2.78
C VAL A 74 -8.76 5.31 -3.03
N CYS A 75 -8.02 6.23 -3.66
CA CYS A 75 -8.52 7.58 -3.93
C CYS A 75 -9.51 7.64 -5.09
N GLY A 76 -9.55 6.62 -5.95
CA GLY A 76 -10.50 6.49 -7.05
C GLY A 76 -11.80 5.75 -6.70
N VAL A 77 -12.00 5.37 -5.42
CA VAL A 77 -13.22 4.67 -4.99
C VAL A 77 -14.46 5.53 -5.20
N ASP A 78 -15.51 4.93 -5.76
CA ASP A 78 -16.78 5.64 -5.95
C ASP A 78 -17.50 5.84 -4.60
N LEU A 79 -17.69 7.09 -4.25
CA LEU A 79 -18.35 7.57 -3.02
C LEU A 79 -19.63 8.36 -3.33
N ALA A 80 -20.10 8.36 -4.58
CA ALA A 80 -21.28 9.12 -5.00
C ALA A 80 -22.54 8.64 -4.25
N GLY A 81 -23.33 9.59 -3.74
CA GLY A 81 -24.59 9.31 -3.04
C GLY A 81 -24.45 8.77 -1.63
N LEU A 82 -23.22 8.53 -1.12
CA LEU A 82 -23.00 8.04 0.23
C LEU A 82 -22.96 9.19 1.25
N GLY A 83 -23.53 8.96 2.45
CA GLY A 83 -23.35 9.80 3.62
C GLY A 83 -21.92 9.72 4.18
N ALA A 84 -21.55 10.64 5.06
CA ALA A 84 -20.17 10.74 5.59
C ALA A 84 -19.70 9.43 6.26
N GLU A 85 -20.51 8.80 7.10
CA GLU A 85 -20.16 7.53 7.76
C GLU A 85 -19.98 6.39 6.76
N ASP A 86 -20.85 6.29 5.74
CA ASP A 86 -20.77 5.25 4.71
C ASP A 86 -19.56 5.45 3.79
N ARG A 87 -19.18 6.72 3.51
CA ARG A 87 -17.92 7.05 2.81
C ARG A 87 -16.72 6.54 3.58
N LEU A 88 -16.64 6.80 4.87
CA LEU A 88 -15.55 6.32 5.72
C LEU A 88 -15.49 4.78 5.71
N ARG A 89 -16.63 4.10 5.89
CA ARG A 89 -16.72 2.64 5.80
C ARG A 89 -16.23 2.12 4.45
N ARG A 90 -16.63 2.75 3.37
CA ARG A 90 -16.24 2.36 2.03
C ARG A 90 -14.73 2.53 1.79
N ILE A 91 -14.14 3.63 2.25
CA ILE A 91 -12.71 3.88 2.14
C ILE A 91 -11.90 2.84 2.95
N VAL A 92 -12.28 2.58 4.20
CA VAL A 92 -11.63 1.58 5.06
C VAL A 92 -11.69 0.19 4.43
N SER A 93 -12.86 -0.20 3.90
CA SER A 93 -13.04 -1.47 3.21
C SER A 93 -12.16 -1.57 1.94
N GLU A 94 -12.12 -0.50 1.14
CA GLU A 94 -11.32 -0.49 -0.09
C GLU A 94 -9.83 -0.62 0.18
N ILE A 95 -9.31 0.04 1.24
CA ILE A 95 -7.91 -0.10 1.66
C ILE A 95 -7.61 -1.56 2.04
N MET A 96 -8.46 -2.19 2.85
CA MET A 96 -8.25 -3.58 3.27
C MET A 96 -8.32 -4.56 2.11
N LEU A 97 -9.23 -4.34 1.17
CA LEU A 97 -9.33 -5.15 -0.05
C LEU A 97 -8.16 -4.90 -1.01
N ALA A 98 -7.65 -3.67 -1.06
CA ALA A 98 -6.46 -3.34 -1.87
C ALA A 98 -5.18 -4.04 -1.35
N TYR A 99 -5.10 -4.32 -0.06
CA TYR A 99 -3.98 -5.08 0.53
C TYR A 99 -4.05 -6.60 0.25
N GLN A 100 -5.16 -7.11 -0.27
CA GLN A 100 -5.29 -8.53 -0.55
C GLN A 100 -4.31 -9.00 -1.63
N GLY A 101 -3.48 -9.98 -1.29
CA GLY A 101 -2.46 -10.55 -2.18
C GLY A 101 -1.21 -9.67 -2.35
N ALA A 102 -1.10 -8.56 -1.59
CA ALA A 102 0.03 -7.64 -1.58
C ALA A 102 0.74 -7.57 -0.21
N ASP A 103 0.62 -8.61 0.60
CA ASP A 103 1.21 -8.63 1.96
C ASP A 103 2.74 -8.47 1.93
N HIS A 104 3.43 -9.03 0.93
CA HIS A 104 4.88 -8.88 0.76
C HIS A 104 5.26 -7.45 0.35
N GLU A 105 4.56 -6.86 -0.63
CA GLU A 105 4.75 -5.48 -1.07
C GLU A 105 4.54 -4.52 0.10
N HIS A 106 3.49 -4.74 0.88
CA HIS A 106 3.18 -3.95 2.06
C HIS A 106 4.26 -4.06 3.13
N GLN A 107 4.75 -5.26 3.42
CA GLN A 107 5.86 -5.48 4.35
C GLN A 107 7.15 -4.79 3.89
N VAL A 108 7.50 -4.90 2.60
CA VAL A 108 8.68 -4.24 2.02
C VAL A 108 8.54 -2.73 2.09
N GLN A 109 7.37 -2.18 1.80
CA GLN A 109 7.10 -0.74 1.93
C GLN A 109 7.36 -0.22 3.35
N LEU A 110 6.90 -0.94 4.38
CA LEU A 110 7.08 -0.53 5.76
C LEU A 110 8.53 -0.67 6.24
N GLY A 111 9.25 -1.68 5.74
CA GLY A 111 10.58 -2.04 6.25
C GLY A 111 11.78 -1.54 5.42
N ALA A 112 11.62 -1.30 4.13
CA ALA A 112 12.76 -1.09 3.24
C ALA A 112 12.76 0.26 2.49
N MET A 113 11.67 1.02 2.51
CA MET A 113 11.61 2.31 1.78
C MET A 113 12.72 3.28 2.21
N GLY A 114 13.14 3.23 3.48
CA GLY A 114 14.22 4.06 4.01
C GLY A 114 15.60 3.79 3.40
N ALA A 115 15.81 2.66 2.70
CA ALA A 115 17.06 2.33 2.02
C ALA A 115 17.23 3.08 0.67
N LEU A 116 16.16 3.65 0.12
CA LEU A 116 16.20 4.39 -1.14
C LEU A 116 16.77 5.80 -0.97
N PRO A 117 17.29 6.41 -2.05
CA PRO A 117 17.66 7.82 -2.08
C PRO A 117 16.49 8.74 -1.69
N GLU A 118 16.79 9.89 -1.06
CA GLU A 118 15.80 10.81 -0.50
C GLU A 118 14.75 11.28 -1.52
N GLU A 119 15.16 11.60 -2.74
CA GLU A 119 14.23 12.02 -3.79
C GLU A 119 13.22 10.92 -4.16
N GLN A 120 13.66 9.66 -4.21
CA GLN A 120 12.77 8.52 -4.43
C GLN A 120 11.82 8.31 -3.25
N GLN A 121 12.33 8.40 -2.02
CA GLN A 121 11.49 8.35 -0.83
C GLN A 121 10.42 9.45 -0.82
N LYS A 122 10.80 10.68 -1.19
CA LYS A 122 9.90 11.83 -1.27
C LYS A 122 8.79 11.61 -2.28
N HIS A 123 9.12 11.03 -3.44
CA HIS A 123 8.14 10.65 -4.46
C HIS A 123 7.15 9.62 -3.91
N LEU A 124 7.63 8.51 -3.37
CA LEU A 124 6.79 7.43 -2.81
C LEU A 124 5.91 7.91 -1.65
N ARG A 125 6.45 8.77 -0.76
CA ARG A 125 5.67 9.43 0.28
C ARG A 125 4.61 10.38 -0.28
N GLY A 126 4.71 10.79 -1.54
CA GLY A 126 3.66 11.53 -2.25
C GLY A 126 2.36 10.73 -2.29
N TYR A 127 2.41 9.50 -2.79
CA TYR A 127 1.26 8.61 -2.84
C TYR A 127 0.65 8.35 -1.46
N GLN A 128 1.50 8.14 -0.45
CA GLN A 128 1.03 7.95 0.93
C GLN A 128 0.32 9.19 1.48
N ARG A 129 0.84 10.40 1.20
CA ARG A 129 0.21 11.65 1.65
C ARG A 129 -1.16 11.85 1.02
N GLU A 130 -1.35 11.50 -0.26
CA GLU A 130 -2.64 11.59 -0.92
C GLU A 130 -3.68 10.68 -0.25
N MET A 131 -3.33 9.42 0.05
CA MET A 131 -4.22 8.50 0.76
C MET A 131 -4.51 8.95 2.19
N VAL A 132 -3.50 9.46 2.91
CA VAL A 132 -3.67 10.02 4.26
C VAL A 132 -4.60 11.23 4.24
N GLN A 133 -4.45 12.13 3.25
CA GLN A 133 -5.34 13.27 3.10
C GLN A 133 -6.76 12.84 2.80
N PHE A 134 -6.95 11.88 1.89
CA PHE A 134 -8.27 11.35 1.53
C PHE A 134 -9.01 10.75 2.74
N MET A 135 -8.32 9.96 3.57
CA MET A 135 -8.86 9.44 4.82
C MET A 135 -9.15 10.56 5.84
N SER A 136 -8.26 11.54 5.94
CA SER A 136 -8.40 12.69 6.84
C SER A 136 -9.64 13.52 6.51
N ASP A 137 -9.89 13.76 5.23
CA ASP A 137 -11.07 14.48 4.76
C ASP A 137 -12.36 13.71 5.11
N ALA A 138 -12.37 12.39 4.91
CA ALA A 138 -13.51 11.55 5.28
C ALA A 138 -13.79 11.55 6.79
N LEU A 139 -12.75 11.52 7.64
CA LEU A 139 -12.90 11.63 9.09
C LEU A 139 -13.44 13.01 9.51
N LYS A 140 -12.96 14.06 8.88
CA LYS A 140 -13.44 15.43 9.12
C LYS A 140 -14.91 15.60 8.73
N ASP A 141 -15.34 14.98 7.63
CA ASP A 141 -16.74 14.97 7.19
C ASP A 141 -17.67 14.24 8.17
N VAL A 142 -17.18 13.21 8.87
CA VAL A 142 -17.94 12.45 9.88
C VAL A 142 -18.17 13.27 11.15
N ALA A 143 -17.18 14.04 11.59
CA ALA A 143 -17.24 14.78 12.87
C ALA A 143 -16.59 16.18 12.75
N PRO A 144 -17.17 17.07 11.96
CA PRO A 144 -16.60 18.38 11.72
C PRO A 144 -16.48 19.22 13.00
N GLU A 145 -17.41 19.04 13.95
CA GLU A 145 -17.40 19.74 15.24
C GLU A 145 -16.22 19.35 16.13
N ILE A 146 -15.67 18.13 15.95
CA ILE A 146 -14.53 17.62 16.72
C ILE A 146 -13.21 18.01 16.09
N PHE A 147 -13.14 18.01 14.76
CA PHE A 147 -11.89 18.17 14.03
C PHE A 147 -11.64 19.57 13.46
N ASN A 148 -12.68 20.43 13.34
CA ASN A 148 -12.50 21.79 12.91
C ASN A 148 -11.69 22.58 13.93
N GLY A 149 -10.50 23.05 13.50
CA GLY A 149 -9.59 23.81 14.35
C GLY A 149 -8.58 22.96 15.13
N ASP A 150 -8.69 21.63 15.14
CA ASP A 150 -7.72 20.72 15.79
C ASP A 150 -7.06 19.76 14.78
N ALA A 151 -6.11 20.31 14.04
CA ALA A 151 -5.34 19.53 13.06
C ALA A 151 -4.51 18.39 13.70
N ALA A 152 -4.08 18.56 14.95
CA ALA A 152 -3.31 17.52 15.65
C ALA A 152 -4.18 16.31 16.00
N LYS A 153 -5.39 16.55 16.51
CA LYS A 153 -6.38 15.50 16.81
C LYS A 153 -6.79 14.77 15.54
N LEU A 154 -7.11 15.49 14.45
CA LEU A 154 -7.47 14.90 13.16
C LEU A 154 -6.33 14.02 12.63
N ARG A 155 -5.08 14.52 12.67
CA ARG A 155 -3.91 13.73 12.28
C ARG A 155 -3.77 12.47 13.15
N GLY A 156 -3.92 12.58 14.46
CA GLY A 156 -3.87 11.46 15.39
C GLY A 156 -4.91 10.38 15.05
N ALA A 157 -6.16 10.78 14.86
CA ALA A 157 -7.25 9.88 14.48
C ALA A 157 -6.96 9.19 13.13
N THR A 158 -6.55 9.97 12.11
CA THR A 158 -6.20 9.44 10.78
C THR A 158 -5.09 8.38 10.87
N MET A 159 -4.00 8.70 11.59
CA MET A 159 -2.88 7.77 11.74
C MET A 159 -3.22 6.55 12.58
N SER A 160 -4.17 6.66 13.53
CA SER A 160 -4.67 5.51 14.29
C SER A 160 -5.44 4.54 13.40
N VAL A 161 -6.28 5.02 12.50
CA VAL A 161 -6.95 4.17 11.49
C VAL A 161 -5.93 3.45 10.64
N PHE A 162 -4.95 4.16 10.05
CA PHE A 162 -3.89 3.51 9.27
C PHE A 162 -3.06 2.54 10.11
N GLY A 163 -2.80 2.83 11.38
CA GLY A 163 -2.12 1.90 12.29
C GLY A 163 -2.85 0.56 12.42
N MET A 164 -4.17 0.58 12.60
CA MET A 164 -4.99 -0.64 12.63
C MET A 164 -4.94 -1.39 11.30
N LEU A 165 -5.13 -0.70 10.17
CA LEU A 165 -5.17 -1.32 8.85
C LEU A 165 -3.81 -1.88 8.44
N ASN A 166 -2.73 -1.11 8.61
CA ASN A 166 -1.39 -1.47 8.20
C ASN A 166 -0.80 -2.64 9.00
N TRP A 167 -1.27 -2.89 10.21
CA TRP A 167 -0.77 -3.97 11.06
C TRP A 167 -1.46 -5.32 10.81
N TYR A 168 -2.54 -5.34 10.04
CA TYR A 168 -3.38 -6.53 9.83
C TYR A 168 -2.61 -7.74 9.28
N TYR A 169 -1.70 -7.52 8.34
CA TYR A 169 -0.90 -8.59 7.72
C TYR A 169 0.00 -9.34 8.73
N MET A 170 0.37 -8.70 9.85
CA MET A 170 1.26 -9.30 10.86
C MET A 170 0.62 -10.49 11.58
N TRP A 171 -0.69 -10.47 11.75
CA TRP A 171 -1.39 -11.52 12.48
C TRP A 171 -2.44 -12.25 11.64
N ASN A 172 -2.69 -11.84 10.40
CA ASN A 172 -3.65 -12.47 9.49
C ASN A 172 -3.17 -12.40 8.01
N SER A 173 -1.90 -12.76 7.80
CA SER A 173 -1.31 -12.82 6.47
C SER A 173 -2.04 -13.82 5.58
N GLY A 174 -2.20 -13.48 4.30
CA GLY A 174 -2.91 -14.32 3.32
C GLY A 174 -4.42 -14.36 3.48
N ALA A 175 -5.01 -13.53 4.36
CA ALA A 175 -6.45 -13.46 4.57
C ALA A 175 -7.19 -13.16 3.25
N GLY A 176 -8.29 -13.90 3.01
CA GLY A 176 -9.19 -13.66 1.89
C GLY A 176 -10.08 -12.44 2.07
N SER A 177 -10.86 -12.10 1.01
CA SER A 177 -11.71 -10.90 0.96
C SER A 177 -12.66 -10.81 2.15
N LYS A 178 -13.35 -11.90 2.49
CA LYS A 178 -14.34 -11.91 3.59
C LYS A 178 -13.73 -11.51 4.93
N ALA A 179 -12.58 -12.09 5.30
CA ALA A 179 -11.91 -11.76 6.55
C ALA A 179 -11.41 -10.30 6.57
N ARG A 180 -10.99 -9.78 5.43
CA ARG A 180 -10.57 -8.37 5.27
C ARG A 180 -11.76 -7.42 5.38
N GLU A 181 -12.89 -7.75 4.78
CA GLU A 181 -14.14 -6.98 4.90
C GLU A 181 -14.66 -6.96 6.34
N ASP A 182 -14.65 -8.11 7.03
CA ASP A 182 -15.08 -8.20 8.43
C ASP A 182 -14.19 -7.34 9.34
N TYR A 183 -12.87 -7.37 9.12
CA TYR A 183 -11.95 -6.51 9.87
C TYR A 183 -12.11 -5.03 9.51
N ALA A 184 -12.30 -4.70 8.25
CA ALA A 184 -12.59 -3.34 7.82
C ALA A 184 -13.86 -2.79 8.49
N GLY A 185 -14.93 -3.60 8.59
CA GLY A 185 -16.15 -3.27 9.32
C GLY A 185 -15.87 -2.97 10.79
N LEU A 186 -15.10 -3.83 11.46
CA LEU A 186 -14.70 -3.61 12.85
C LEU A 186 -13.91 -2.30 13.03
N VAL A 187 -12.92 -2.04 12.18
CA VAL A 187 -12.13 -0.79 12.25
C VAL A 187 -13.00 0.43 12.02
N ALA A 188 -13.93 0.37 11.06
CA ALA A 188 -14.85 1.46 10.81
C ALA A 188 -15.80 1.70 12.00
N ASP A 189 -16.34 0.64 12.60
CA ASP A 189 -17.21 0.74 13.79
C ASP A 189 -16.47 1.34 15.00
N LEU A 190 -15.25 0.86 15.28
CA LEU A 190 -14.39 1.42 16.33
C LEU A 190 -14.08 2.90 16.08
N THR A 191 -13.79 3.25 14.82
CA THR A 191 -13.48 4.63 14.44
C THR A 191 -14.69 5.53 14.62
N LEU A 192 -15.85 5.16 14.07
CA LEU A 192 -17.08 5.94 14.13
C LEU A 192 -17.60 6.11 15.57
N SER A 193 -17.52 5.05 16.39
CA SER A 193 -17.92 5.11 17.79
C SER A 193 -16.93 5.90 18.64
N GLY A 194 -15.64 5.74 18.40
CA GLY A 194 -14.57 6.43 19.11
C GLY A 194 -14.55 7.93 18.84
N VAL A 195 -14.70 8.32 17.59
CA VAL A 195 -14.67 9.74 17.16
C VAL A 195 -15.79 10.56 17.85
N LYS A 196 -16.98 9.97 18.04
CA LYS A 196 -18.10 10.65 18.72
C LYS A 196 -17.86 10.89 20.21
N GLY A 197 -16.82 10.27 20.79
CA GLY A 197 -16.43 10.44 22.19
C GLY A 197 -15.22 11.32 22.44
N LEU A 198 -14.60 11.83 21.36
CA LEU A 198 -13.43 12.73 21.43
C LEU A 198 -13.81 14.18 21.69
#